data_0eda3b44cf08cb83714310a990a44731
#
_entry.id   0eda3b44cf08cb83714310a990a44731
#
_cell.length_a   1.000
_cell.length_b   1.000
_cell.length_c   1.000
_cell.angle_alpha   90.00
_cell.angle_beta   90.00
_cell.angle_gamma   90.00
#
_symmetry.space_group_name_H-M   'P 1'
#
loop_
_entity.id
_entity.type
_entity.pdbx_description
1 polymer ?
#
loop_
_entity_poly.entity_id
_entity_poly.type
_entity_poly.pdbx_seq_one_letter_code
_entity_poly.pdbx_strand_id
1 'polypeptide(L)'
;MLLGVRSAADAAFPMARAAERRWPGRFRVVIQRGEPGMNPKVNQLVTLAREASHDVLVISDSNVRTGPDYLLGIAALLEDEGVGLVTHPIAGRGERRLGSVLDHLHLMGAIAPGVVAAKCLFGRDFVVGKSMALRRSDLEAMGGFERVKDVLAEDWRLGVLVSSVLGKRVAVAHRPIEDVSARRTFGDFARRYARWSVLQRQAVGRLAHAAQIVLNPVLLALLATLADPRPATLAALLAACACRMAVDAACAAELRPGGLRPHQAALVPLKDLVVGAAWLWGLVRRDVAWRGNRLLVGPGTVVERPGRGEESLGVARA
;
A
#
# COMPACT_ATOMS: atom_id res chain seq x y z
N MET A 1 10.59 -5.32 20.50
CA MET A 1 10.12 -5.33 19.09
C MET A 1 10.10 -6.76 18.58
N LEU A 2 9.01 -7.22 17.97
CA LEU A 2 8.89 -8.56 17.40
C LEU A 2 9.30 -8.54 15.92
N LEU A 3 10.18 -9.43 15.52
CA LEU A 3 10.64 -9.63 14.15
C LEU A 3 10.00 -10.91 13.61
N GLY A 4 8.93 -10.76 12.82
CA GLY A 4 8.19 -11.87 12.27
C GLY A 4 8.85 -12.45 11.01
N VAL A 5 9.06 -13.74 10.98
CA VAL A 5 9.56 -14.51 9.82
C VAL A 5 8.67 -15.72 9.57
N ARG A 6 8.53 -16.13 8.31
CA ARG A 6 7.68 -17.27 7.97
C ARG A 6 8.21 -18.59 8.52
N SER A 7 9.52 -18.80 8.43
CA SER A 7 10.21 -20.02 8.90
C SER A 7 11.68 -19.73 9.12
N ALA A 8 12.42 -20.71 9.65
CA ALA A 8 13.87 -20.62 9.76
C ALA A 8 14.60 -20.60 8.39
N ALA A 9 13.92 -21.01 7.31
CA ALA A 9 14.44 -20.93 5.94
C ALA A 9 14.19 -19.56 5.27
N ASP A 10 13.49 -18.64 5.95
CA ASP A 10 13.27 -17.27 5.45
C ASP A 10 14.60 -16.54 5.30
N ALA A 11 14.82 -15.87 4.18
CA ALA A 11 16.04 -15.11 3.91
C ALA A 11 16.31 -14.01 4.95
N ALA A 12 15.27 -13.51 5.63
CA ALA A 12 15.40 -12.52 6.70
C ALA A 12 15.78 -13.14 8.05
N PHE A 13 15.62 -14.46 8.24
CA PHE A 13 15.84 -15.11 9.54
C PHE A 13 17.26 -14.93 10.10
N PRO A 14 18.35 -15.09 9.33
CA PRO A 14 19.71 -14.88 9.86
C PRO A 14 19.93 -13.44 10.36
N MET A 15 19.39 -12.45 9.63
CA MET A 15 19.49 -11.03 10.02
C MET A 15 18.66 -10.73 11.27
N ALA A 16 17.45 -11.27 11.37
CA ALA A 16 16.59 -11.12 12.53
C ALA A 16 17.24 -11.70 13.78
N ARG A 17 17.83 -12.91 13.68
CA ARG A 17 18.59 -13.56 14.77
C ARG A 17 19.86 -12.79 15.14
N ALA A 18 20.52 -12.18 14.18
CA ALA A 18 21.67 -11.32 14.45
C ALA A 18 21.27 -10.07 15.25
N ALA A 19 20.13 -9.45 14.89
CA ALA A 19 19.59 -8.30 15.62
C ALA A 19 19.19 -8.69 17.06
N GLU A 20 18.52 -9.82 17.24
CA GLU A 20 18.11 -10.33 18.56
C GLU A 20 19.34 -10.59 19.47
N ARG A 21 20.40 -11.19 18.92
CA ARG A 21 21.66 -11.40 19.68
C ARG A 21 22.40 -10.11 20.00
N ARG A 22 22.40 -9.13 19.06
CA ARG A 22 23.10 -7.86 19.24
C ARG A 22 22.43 -6.94 20.26
N TRP A 23 21.10 -7.02 20.38
CA TRP A 23 20.33 -6.17 21.28
C TRP A 23 19.34 -7.01 22.10
N PRO A 24 19.83 -7.78 23.08
CA PRO A 24 19.01 -8.63 23.92
C PRO A 24 17.90 -7.82 24.63
N GLY A 25 16.71 -8.39 24.68
CA GLY A 25 15.53 -7.73 25.27
C GLY A 25 14.88 -6.65 24.39
N ARG A 26 15.55 -6.13 23.38
CA ARG A 26 14.95 -5.15 22.44
C ARG A 26 14.29 -5.80 21.24
N PHE A 27 14.86 -6.88 20.72
CA PHE A 27 14.33 -7.65 19.59
C PHE A 27 14.07 -9.09 20.00
N ARG A 28 12.98 -9.65 19.47
CA ARG A 28 12.63 -11.06 19.60
C ARG A 28 12.17 -11.58 18.25
N VAL A 29 12.79 -12.65 17.78
CA VAL A 29 12.39 -13.32 16.53
C VAL A 29 11.19 -14.22 16.79
N VAL A 30 10.18 -14.08 15.97
CA VAL A 30 8.94 -14.87 16.04
C VAL A 30 8.73 -15.58 14.71
N ILE A 31 8.78 -16.91 14.74
CA ILE A 31 8.45 -17.75 13.58
C ILE A 31 6.92 -17.88 13.51
N GLN A 32 6.36 -17.72 12.32
CA GLN A 32 4.92 -17.87 12.07
C GLN A 32 4.42 -19.25 12.52
N ARG A 33 3.27 -19.27 13.19
CA ARG A 33 2.58 -20.49 13.64
C ARG A 33 1.32 -20.71 12.85
N GLY A 34 1.36 -21.65 11.92
CA GLY A 34 0.22 -21.99 11.07
C GLY A 34 -0.08 -20.98 9.97
N GLU A 35 -1.08 -21.30 9.18
CA GLU A 35 -1.59 -20.49 8.07
C GLU A 35 -3.12 -20.41 8.18
N PRO A 36 -3.67 -19.61 9.11
CA PRO A 36 -5.10 -19.55 9.36
C PRO A 36 -5.91 -19.03 8.19
N GLY A 37 -5.30 -18.30 7.25
CA GLY A 37 -5.98 -17.71 6.10
C GLY A 37 -5.13 -17.67 4.84
N MET A 38 -5.73 -17.10 3.78
CA MET A 38 -5.13 -16.98 2.45
C MET A 38 -4.15 -15.81 2.34
N ASN A 39 -4.18 -14.85 3.30
CA ASN A 39 -3.25 -13.71 3.30
C ASN A 39 -1.99 -14.03 4.14
N PRO A 40 -0.82 -14.25 3.52
CA PRO A 40 0.40 -14.60 4.26
C PRO A 40 0.91 -13.49 5.19
N LYS A 41 0.57 -12.21 4.94
CA LYS A 41 0.89 -11.11 5.85
C LYS A 41 0.04 -11.21 7.11
N VAL A 42 -1.26 -11.47 6.96
CA VAL A 42 -2.17 -11.61 8.09
C VAL A 42 -1.84 -12.86 8.91
N ASN A 43 -1.47 -13.98 8.28
CA ASN A 43 -1.02 -15.17 9.00
C ASN A 43 0.15 -14.85 9.96
N GLN A 44 1.09 -14.03 9.50
CA GLN A 44 2.19 -13.55 10.35
C GLN A 44 1.68 -12.59 11.45
N LEU A 45 0.74 -11.67 11.12
CA LEU A 45 0.18 -10.72 12.09
C LEU A 45 -0.60 -11.42 13.20
N VAL A 46 -1.35 -12.48 12.89
CA VAL A 46 -2.05 -13.33 13.89
C VAL A 46 -1.05 -13.91 14.90
N THR A 47 0.07 -14.44 14.41
CA THR A 47 1.13 -14.97 15.29
C THR A 47 1.75 -13.86 16.13
N LEU A 48 2.10 -12.74 15.52
CA LEU A 48 2.75 -11.62 16.20
C LEU A 48 1.85 -10.98 17.27
N ALA A 49 0.55 -10.83 16.99
CA ALA A 49 -0.41 -10.27 17.94
C ALA A 49 -0.54 -11.12 19.21
N ARG A 50 -0.50 -12.44 19.09
CA ARG A 50 -0.51 -13.38 20.23
C ARG A 50 0.77 -13.30 21.08
N GLU A 51 1.91 -12.99 20.46
CA GLU A 51 3.21 -12.85 21.11
C GLU A 51 3.49 -11.44 21.65
N ALA A 52 2.69 -10.46 21.24
CA ALA A 52 2.83 -9.08 21.70
C ALA A 52 2.30 -8.94 23.14
N SER A 53 3.00 -8.16 23.96
CA SER A 53 2.70 -7.99 25.41
C SER A 53 2.14 -6.63 25.79
N HIS A 54 2.07 -5.67 24.84
CA HIS A 54 1.65 -4.31 25.13
C HIS A 54 0.27 -4.00 24.54
N ASP A 55 -0.39 -2.97 25.08
CA ASP A 55 -1.75 -2.57 24.69
C ASP A 55 -1.79 -1.82 23.36
N VAL A 56 -0.70 -1.18 22.96
CA VAL A 56 -0.60 -0.54 21.65
C VAL A 56 0.22 -1.44 20.73
N LEU A 57 -0.39 -1.83 19.62
CA LEU A 57 0.21 -2.63 18.57
C LEU A 57 0.63 -1.72 17.43
N VAL A 58 1.92 -1.73 17.11
CA VAL A 58 2.50 -1.00 15.98
C VAL A 58 2.98 -2.01 14.93
N ILE A 59 2.33 -2.00 13.77
CA ILE A 59 2.64 -2.88 12.63
C ILE A 59 3.48 -2.08 11.64
N SER A 60 4.61 -2.64 11.23
CA SER A 60 5.49 -2.03 10.22
C SER A 60 6.01 -3.09 9.26
N ASP A 61 5.99 -2.77 7.97
CA ASP A 61 6.68 -3.59 6.97
C ASP A 61 8.20 -3.52 7.17
N SER A 62 8.92 -4.56 6.77
CA SER A 62 10.39 -4.68 6.94
C SER A 62 11.21 -3.67 6.14
N ASN A 63 10.62 -3.02 5.14
CA ASN A 63 11.25 -2.00 4.31
C ASN A 63 10.82 -0.56 4.66
N VAL A 64 10.37 -0.36 5.88
CA VAL A 64 10.01 0.95 6.43
C VAL A 64 11.11 1.49 7.29
N ARG A 65 11.42 2.77 7.12
CA ARG A 65 12.30 3.54 7.99
C ARG A 65 11.50 4.70 8.60
N THR A 66 11.72 4.96 9.88
CA THR A 66 11.00 5.97 10.66
C THR A 66 11.96 6.97 11.30
N GLY A 67 11.46 8.16 11.62
CA GLY A 67 12.17 9.14 12.42
C GLY A 67 12.15 8.83 13.92
N PRO A 68 12.90 9.60 14.73
CA PRO A 68 13.00 9.39 16.17
C PRO A 68 11.66 9.57 16.91
N ASP A 69 10.81 10.48 16.45
CA ASP A 69 9.54 10.84 17.10
C ASP A 69 8.36 9.94 16.64
N TYR A 70 8.65 8.89 15.89
CA TYR A 70 7.62 8.02 15.30
C TYR A 70 6.66 7.43 16.33
N LEU A 71 7.18 6.82 17.40
CA LEU A 71 6.34 6.22 18.45
C LEU A 71 5.64 7.28 19.30
N LEU A 72 6.27 8.41 19.56
CA LEU A 72 5.65 9.54 20.29
C LEU A 72 4.47 10.12 19.49
N GLY A 73 4.62 10.29 18.17
CA GLY A 73 3.54 10.75 17.30
C GLY A 73 2.35 9.79 17.25
N ILE A 74 2.60 8.48 17.28
CA ILE A 74 1.55 7.45 17.39
C ILE A 74 0.85 7.54 18.74
N ALA A 75 1.61 7.60 19.83
CA ALA A 75 1.07 7.65 21.18
C ALA A 75 0.15 8.88 21.36
N ALA A 76 0.62 10.06 20.94
CA ALA A 76 -0.17 11.30 21.04
C ALA A 76 -1.49 11.23 20.26
N LEU A 77 -1.49 10.59 19.07
CA LEU A 77 -2.73 10.42 18.30
C LEU A 77 -3.70 9.41 18.94
N LEU A 78 -3.16 8.39 19.62
CA LEU A 78 -3.96 7.38 20.30
C LEU A 78 -4.41 7.82 21.70
N GLU A 79 -3.99 8.97 22.24
CA GLU A 79 -4.57 9.55 23.46
C GLU A 79 -6.04 9.93 23.24
N ASP A 80 -6.42 10.30 22.02
CA ASP A 80 -7.82 10.48 21.64
C ASP A 80 -8.52 9.12 21.48
N GLU A 81 -9.46 8.82 22.35
CA GLU A 81 -10.24 7.57 22.33
C GLU A 81 -11.10 7.42 21.07
N GLY A 82 -11.45 8.52 20.38
CA GLY A 82 -12.13 8.54 19.11
C GLY A 82 -11.26 8.07 17.92
N VAL A 83 -9.93 7.92 18.15
CA VAL A 83 -9.00 7.36 17.16
C VAL A 83 -8.85 5.86 17.39
N GLY A 84 -9.30 5.04 16.44
CA GLY A 84 -9.18 3.58 16.48
C GLY A 84 -7.95 3.02 15.75
N LEU A 85 -7.39 3.77 14.78
CA LEU A 85 -6.19 3.37 14.03
C LEU A 85 -5.42 4.60 13.57
N VAL A 86 -4.08 4.51 13.61
CA VAL A 86 -3.16 5.51 13.06
C VAL A 86 -2.50 4.94 11.82
N THR A 87 -2.47 5.71 10.73
CA THR A 87 -1.71 5.41 9.51
C THR A 87 -0.76 6.57 9.17
N HIS A 88 0.19 6.36 8.26
CA HIS A 88 1.21 7.34 7.94
C HIS A 88 1.23 7.65 6.44
N PRO A 89 1.48 8.90 6.03
CA PRO A 89 1.90 9.20 4.67
C PRO A 89 3.23 8.50 4.36
N ILE A 90 3.47 8.22 3.08
CA ILE A 90 4.65 7.47 2.66
C ILE A 90 5.54 8.33 1.79
N ALA A 91 6.79 8.49 2.20
CA ALA A 91 7.86 9.03 1.37
C ALA A 91 8.69 7.89 0.76
N GLY A 92 9.16 8.04 -0.47
CA GLY A 92 10.09 7.10 -1.09
C GLY A 92 11.54 7.44 -0.78
N ARG A 93 12.40 6.42 -0.60
CA ARG A 93 13.83 6.62 -0.33
C ARG A 93 14.72 5.55 -0.96
N GLY A 94 15.88 6.00 -1.46
CA GLY A 94 16.99 5.11 -1.84
C GLY A 94 16.82 4.45 -3.20
N GLU A 95 16.16 5.07 -4.15
CA GLU A 95 15.94 4.60 -5.52
C GLU A 95 17.24 4.38 -6.28
N ARG A 96 17.44 3.18 -6.84
CA ARG A 96 18.61 2.83 -7.67
C ARG A 96 18.22 2.30 -9.06
N ARG A 97 16.93 1.99 -9.29
CA ARG A 97 16.40 1.50 -10.56
C ARG A 97 15.11 2.23 -10.94
N LEU A 98 14.82 2.27 -12.23
CA LEU A 98 13.66 2.97 -12.79
C LEU A 98 12.35 2.61 -12.08
N GLY A 99 12.08 1.32 -11.87
CA GLY A 99 10.85 0.90 -11.19
C GLY A 99 10.75 1.41 -9.76
N SER A 100 11.87 1.56 -9.03
CA SER A 100 11.88 2.20 -7.70
C SER A 100 11.60 3.69 -7.78
N VAL A 101 12.12 4.39 -8.80
CA VAL A 101 11.83 5.81 -9.02
C VAL A 101 10.35 6.01 -9.29
N LEU A 102 9.77 5.25 -10.24
CA LEU A 102 8.35 5.33 -10.59
C LEU A 102 7.44 4.98 -9.40
N ASP A 103 7.80 3.96 -8.62
CA ASP A 103 7.08 3.56 -7.41
C ASP A 103 7.05 4.70 -6.38
N HIS A 104 8.20 5.31 -6.08
CA HIS A 104 8.28 6.39 -5.12
C HIS A 104 7.61 7.68 -5.63
N LEU A 105 7.70 7.99 -6.92
CA LEU A 105 6.92 9.07 -7.52
C LEU A 105 5.42 8.87 -7.31
N HIS A 106 4.92 7.65 -7.50
CA HIS A 106 3.49 7.36 -7.32
C HIS A 106 3.09 7.38 -5.84
N LEU A 107 3.92 6.84 -4.93
CA LEU A 107 3.66 6.89 -3.50
C LEU A 107 3.57 8.33 -2.98
N MET A 108 4.49 9.21 -3.41
CA MET A 108 4.51 10.61 -2.95
C MET A 108 3.54 11.52 -3.71
N GLY A 109 3.37 11.34 -5.02
CA GLY A 109 2.57 12.23 -5.86
C GLY A 109 1.09 11.82 -6.00
N ALA A 110 0.71 10.62 -5.54
CA ALA A 110 -0.67 10.15 -5.64
C ALA A 110 -1.17 9.48 -4.36
N ILE A 111 -0.45 8.50 -3.80
CA ILE A 111 -0.97 7.71 -2.68
C ILE A 111 -0.99 8.56 -1.39
N ALA A 112 0.12 9.17 -0.99
CA ALA A 112 0.16 9.97 0.23
C ALA A 112 -0.79 11.18 0.18
N PRO A 113 -0.78 12.03 -0.87
CA PRO A 113 -1.75 13.12 -0.97
C PRO A 113 -3.18 12.61 -1.13
N GLY A 114 -3.41 11.46 -1.80
CA GLY A 114 -4.72 10.85 -1.94
C GLY A 114 -5.33 10.41 -0.60
N VAL A 115 -4.53 9.84 0.31
CA VAL A 115 -4.96 9.50 1.69
C VAL A 115 -5.36 10.75 2.46
N VAL A 116 -4.56 11.81 2.40
CA VAL A 116 -4.84 13.08 3.08
C VAL A 116 -6.08 13.75 2.49
N ALA A 117 -6.17 13.85 1.15
CA ALA A 117 -7.30 14.45 0.46
C ALA A 117 -8.61 13.70 0.73
N ALA A 118 -8.60 12.37 0.72
CA ALA A 118 -9.75 11.56 1.05
C ALA A 118 -10.27 11.85 2.46
N LYS A 119 -9.38 12.00 3.42
CA LYS A 119 -9.72 12.36 4.79
C LYS A 119 -10.26 13.79 4.89
N CYS A 120 -9.52 14.77 4.36
CA CYS A 120 -9.82 16.18 4.55
C CYS A 120 -11.02 16.66 3.72
N LEU A 121 -11.19 16.15 2.49
CA LEU A 121 -12.24 16.62 1.57
C LEU A 121 -13.51 15.77 1.61
N PHE A 122 -13.39 14.48 1.89
CA PHE A 122 -14.52 13.55 1.79
C PHE A 122 -14.84 12.83 3.11
N GLY A 123 -14.11 13.09 4.20
CA GLY A 123 -14.27 12.37 5.47
C GLY A 123 -14.04 10.86 5.36
N ARG A 124 -13.35 10.41 4.30
CA ARG A 124 -13.11 8.99 4.04
C ARG A 124 -11.78 8.56 4.64
N ASP A 125 -11.83 7.46 5.38
CA ASP A 125 -10.65 6.88 6.00
C ASP A 125 -9.98 5.87 5.05
N PHE A 126 -8.70 6.13 4.73
CA PHE A 126 -7.85 5.20 4.02
C PHE A 126 -6.65 4.81 4.88
N VAL A 127 -6.33 3.54 4.88
CA VAL A 127 -5.17 2.99 5.61
C VAL A 127 -4.18 2.45 4.59
N VAL A 128 -2.90 2.75 4.81
CA VAL A 128 -1.81 2.17 4.05
C VAL A 128 -1.00 1.25 4.95
N GLY A 129 -1.01 -0.03 4.64
CA GLY A 129 -0.49 -1.11 5.48
C GLY A 129 1.02 -1.14 5.71
N LYS A 130 1.75 -0.11 5.24
CA LYS A 130 3.19 0.05 5.48
C LYS A 130 3.50 0.34 6.94
N SER A 131 2.65 1.14 7.58
CA SER A 131 2.72 1.45 9.00
C SER A 131 1.31 1.71 9.53
N MET A 132 0.91 0.91 10.51
CA MET A 132 -0.38 1.03 11.19
C MET A 132 -0.16 0.89 12.70
N ALA A 133 -0.93 1.62 13.48
CA ALA A 133 -0.95 1.44 14.92
C ALA A 133 -2.38 1.51 15.47
N LEU A 134 -2.69 0.66 16.44
CA LEU A 134 -4.01 0.59 17.07
C LEU A 134 -3.89 0.01 18.48
N ARG A 135 -4.91 0.22 19.30
CA ARG A 135 -5.00 -0.45 20.60
C ARG A 135 -5.38 -1.92 20.41
N ARG A 136 -4.84 -2.76 21.27
CA ARG A 136 -5.19 -4.20 21.32
C ARG A 136 -6.70 -4.39 21.51
N SER A 137 -7.30 -3.66 22.44
CA SER A 137 -8.74 -3.71 22.70
C SER A 137 -9.58 -3.38 21.47
N ASP A 138 -9.18 -2.38 20.68
CA ASP A 138 -9.84 -2.03 19.41
C ASP A 138 -9.70 -3.14 18.38
N LEU A 139 -8.51 -3.76 18.27
CA LEU A 139 -8.30 -4.91 17.37
C LEU A 139 -9.18 -6.10 17.78
N GLU A 140 -9.24 -6.43 19.06
CA GLU A 140 -10.05 -7.53 19.60
C GLU A 140 -11.55 -7.27 19.40
N ALA A 141 -12.03 -6.05 19.64
CA ALA A 141 -13.41 -5.65 19.39
C ALA A 141 -13.79 -5.75 17.89
N MET A 142 -12.83 -5.55 16.97
CA MET A 142 -13.04 -5.78 15.54
C MET A 142 -12.98 -7.27 15.15
N GLY A 143 -12.66 -8.21 16.05
CA GLY A 143 -12.53 -9.63 15.78
C GLY A 143 -11.11 -10.11 15.45
N GLY A 144 -10.10 -9.32 15.82
CA GLY A 144 -8.70 -9.67 15.62
C GLY A 144 -8.24 -9.64 14.15
N PHE A 145 -7.00 -10.00 13.93
CA PHE A 145 -6.49 -10.19 12.56
C PHE A 145 -7.14 -11.39 11.87
N GLU A 146 -7.67 -12.33 12.60
CA GLU A 146 -8.41 -13.48 12.08
C GLU A 146 -9.58 -13.08 11.19
N ARG A 147 -10.23 -11.96 11.47
CA ARG A 147 -11.34 -11.43 10.65
C ARG A 147 -10.94 -11.03 9.23
N VAL A 148 -9.67 -10.70 9.03
CA VAL A 148 -9.14 -10.24 7.74
C VAL A 148 -8.15 -11.23 7.12
N LYS A 149 -8.08 -12.46 7.61
CA LYS A 149 -7.11 -13.48 7.18
C LYS A 149 -7.21 -13.89 5.72
N ASP A 150 -8.38 -13.73 5.13
CA ASP A 150 -8.65 -14.06 3.72
C ASP A 150 -8.84 -12.80 2.84
N VAL A 151 -8.49 -11.62 3.35
CA VAL A 151 -8.61 -10.33 2.67
C VAL A 151 -7.22 -9.88 2.21
N LEU A 152 -7.03 -9.57 0.90
CA LEU A 152 -5.72 -9.15 0.37
C LEU A 152 -5.36 -7.69 0.70
N ALA A 153 -6.35 -6.81 0.76
CA ALA A 153 -6.18 -5.44 1.23
C ALA A 153 -6.63 -5.35 2.70
N GLU A 154 -5.91 -6.06 3.56
CA GLU A 154 -6.21 -6.15 5.00
C GLU A 154 -6.18 -4.78 5.69
N ASP A 155 -5.28 -3.91 5.26
CA ASP A 155 -5.10 -2.54 5.75
C ASP A 155 -6.34 -1.68 5.47
N TRP A 156 -6.79 -1.65 4.22
CA TRP A 156 -8.05 -1.00 3.86
C TRP A 156 -9.23 -1.57 4.65
N ARG A 157 -9.31 -2.89 4.78
CA ARG A 157 -10.41 -3.54 5.50
C ARG A 157 -10.40 -3.19 6.98
N LEU A 158 -9.25 -3.13 7.63
CA LEU A 158 -9.11 -2.67 9.01
C LEU A 158 -9.60 -1.23 9.15
N GLY A 159 -9.25 -0.34 8.24
CA GLY A 159 -9.78 1.04 8.23
C GLY A 159 -11.32 1.08 8.16
N VAL A 160 -11.94 0.25 7.31
CA VAL A 160 -13.40 0.11 7.25
C VAL A 160 -13.97 -0.41 8.56
N LEU A 161 -13.33 -1.38 9.21
CA LEU A 161 -13.79 -1.94 10.48
C LEU A 161 -13.70 -0.93 11.62
N VAL A 162 -12.68 -0.06 11.64
CA VAL A 162 -12.56 1.03 12.62
C VAL A 162 -13.80 1.92 12.62
N SER A 163 -14.29 2.32 11.45
CA SER A 163 -15.48 3.17 11.35
C SER A 163 -16.77 2.38 11.54
N SER A 164 -16.91 1.20 10.92
CA SER A 164 -18.19 0.46 10.87
C SER A 164 -18.48 -0.36 12.14
N VAL A 165 -17.46 -0.79 12.86
CA VAL A 165 -17.60 -1.63 14.08
C VAL A 165 -17.37 -0.82 15.34
N LEU A 166 -16.34 0.02 15.36
CA LEU A 166 -15.97 0.78 16.54
C LEU A 166 -16.62 2.17 16.60
N GLY A 167 -17.15 2.70 15.48
CA GLY A 167 -17.60 4.09 15.40
C GLY A 167 -16.46 5.10 15.58
N LYS A 168 -15.21 4.66 15.47
CA LYS A 168 -14.02 5.48 15.59
C LYS A 168 -13.49 5.93 14.22
N ARG A 169 -12.51 6.82 14.22
CA ARG A 169 -11.86 7.33 13.01
C ARG A 169 -10.43 6.81 12.84
N VAL A 170 -9.94 6.82 11.62
CA VAL A 170 -8.52 6.64 11.34
C VAL A 170 -7.83 8.01 11.40
N ALA A 171 -6.73 8.11 12.13
CA ALA A 171 -5.88 9.30 12.14
C ALA A 171 -4.72 9.12 11.16
N VAL A 172 -4.41 10.18 10.41
CA VAL A 172 -3.22 10.25 9.56
C VAL A 172 -2.14 10.99 10.32
N ALA A 173 -1.00 10.34 10.55
CA ALA A 173 0.11 10.94 11.26
C ALA A 173 0.71 12.10 10.44
N HIS A 174 1.18 13.13 11.14
CA HIS A 174 1.74 14.31 10.51
C HIS A 174 3.08 14.01 9.80
N ARG A 175 3.93 13.16 10.39
CA ARG A 175 5.23 12.83 9.80
C ARG A 175 5.13 11.58 8.92
N PRO A 176 5.69 11.62 7.70
CA PRO A 176 5.72 10.46 6.82
C PRO A 176 6.69 9.39 7.34
N ILE A 177 6.42 8.14 6.94
CA ILE A 177 7.40 7.06 6.98
C ILE A 177 8.13 6.96 5.64
N GLU A 178 9.35 6.40 5.64
CA GLU A 178 10.12 6.20 4.43
C GLU A 178 9.98 4.73 3.93
N ASP A 179 9.47 4.56 2.71
CA ASP A 179 9.52 3.26 2.00
C ASP A 179 10.90 3.10 1.33
N VAL A 180 11.66 2.10 1.77
CA VAL A 180 12.98 1.81 1.22
C VAL A 180 12.87 0.68 0.20
N SER A 181 12.77 1.05 -1.07
CA SER A 181 12.63 0.13 -2.21
C SER A 181 13.63 0.46 -3.31
N ALA A 182 14.89 0.01 -3.13
CA ALA A 182 15.99 0.45 -4.00
C ALA A 182 16.05 -0.23 -5.37
N ARG A 183 15.61 -1.49 -5.50
CA ARG A 183 15.96 -2.37 -6.63
C ARG A 183 14.78 -2.85 -7.49
N ARG A 184 13.59 -2.20 -7.38
CA ARG A 184 12.45 -2.55 -8.24
C ARG A 184 12.77 -2.33 -9.70
N THR A 185 12.49 -3.33 -10.52
CA THR A 185 12.51 -3.20 -11.98
C THR A 185 11.25 -2.47 -12.45
N PHE A 186 11.25 -2.03 -13.72
CA PHE A 186 10.04 -1.48 -14.37
C PHE A 186 8.88 -2.49 -14.34
N GLY A 187 9.15 -3.76 -14.62
CA GLY A 187 8.15 -4.82 -14.57
C GLY A 187 7.58 -5.04 -13.15
N ASP A 188 8.40 -4.88 -12.09
CA ASP A 188 7.91 -4.98 -10.70
C ASP A 188 6.95 -3.83 -10.36
N PHE A 189 7.25 -2.62 -10.84
CA PHE A 189 6.37 -1.46 -10.72
C PHE A 189 5.03 -1.73 -11.42
N ALA A 190 5.05 -2.09 -12.70
CA ALA A 190 3.84 -2.35 -13.47
C ALA A 190 2.97 -3.47 -12.85
N ARG A 191 3.58 -4.60 -12.46
CA ARG A 191 2.86 -5.71 -11.78
C ARG A 191 2.27 -5.30 -10.45
N ARG A 192 2.98 -4.47 -9.66
CA ARG A 192 2.47 -3.97 -8.38
C ARG A 192 1.20 -3.15 -8.59
N TYR A 193 1.21 -2.19 -9.50
CA TYR A 193 0.06 -1.30 -9.71
C TYR A 193 -1.08 -1.98 -10.46
N ALA A 194 -0.80 -2.92 -11.36
CA ALA A 194 -1.82 -3.79 -11.92
C ALA A 194 -2.56 -4.58 -10.82
N ARG A 195 -1.83 -5.16 -9.87
CA ARG A 195 -2.44 -5.82 -8.70
C ARG A 195 -3.25 -4.85 -7.84
N TRP A 196 -2.68 -3.69 -7.51
CA TRP A 196 -3.37 -2.68 -6.70
C TRP A 196 -4.64 -2.17 -7.36
N SER A 197 -4.65 -2.00 -8.67
CA SER A 197 -5.83 -1.60 -9.43
C SER A 197 -6.95 -2.64 -9.35
N VAL A 198 -6.64 -3.94 -9.45
CA VAL A 198 -7.61 -5.02 -9.22
C VAL A 198 -8.18 -4.96 -7.80
N LEU A 199 -7.32 -4.83 -6.78
CA LEU A 199 -7.74 -4.74 -5.39
C LEU A 199 -8.63 -3.51 -5.16
N GLN A 200 -8.23 -2.35 -5.69
CA GLN A 200 -8.98 -1.11 -5.57
C GLN A 200 -10.38 -1.23 -6.18
N ARG A 201 -10.49 -1.81 -7.39
CA ARG A 201 -11.80 -2.05 -7.99
C ARG A 201 -12.68 -2.97 -7.15
N GLN A 202 -12.11 -4.02 -6.54
CA GLN A 202 -12.85 -4.93 -5.67
C GLN A 202 -13.22 -4.28 -4.32
N ALA A 203 -12.45 -3.29 -3.88
CA ALA A 203 -12.74 -2.52 -2.67
C ALA A 203 -13.85 -1.49 -2.87
N VAL A 204 -13.78 -0.70 -3.96
CA VAL A 204 -14.67 0.46 -4.17
C VAL A 204 -15.79 0.22 -5.18
N GLY A 205 -15.74 -0.88 -5.95
CA GLY A 205 -16.70 -1.22 -7.00
C GLY A 205 -16.31 -0.64 -8.38
N ARG A 206 -16.95 -1.19 -9.45
CA ARG A 206 -16.59 -0.88 -10.84
C ARG A 206 -16.79 0.58 -11.23
N LEU A 207 -17.92 1.18 -10.85
CA LEU A 207 -18.24 2.56 -11.22
C LEU A 207 -17.30 3.56 -10.55
N ALA A 208 -17.07 3.41 -9.24
CA ALA A 208 -16.15 4.28 -8.51
C ALA A 208 -14.71 4.12 -9.01
N HIS A 209 -14.29 2.89 -9.35
CA HIS A 209 -12.99 2.66 -9.96
C HIS A 209 -12.89 3.28 -11.35
N ALA A 210 -13.92 3.11 -12.20
CA ALA A 210 -13.94 3.71 -13.54
C ALA A 210 -13.88 5.24 -13.48
N ALA A 211 -14.59 5.87 -12.56
CA ALA A 211 -14.58 7.33 -12.38
C ALA A 211 -13.19 7.89 -12.02
N GLN A 212 -12.29 7.08 -11.47
CA GLN A 212 -10.93 7.51 -11.10
C GLN A 212 -10.04 7.88 -12.30
N ILE A 213 -10.45 7.59 -13.54
CA ILE A 213 -9.73 8.04 -14.75
C ILE A 213 -9.52 9.56 -14.74
N VAL A 214 -10.44 10.33 -14.16
CA VAL A 214 -10.34 11.80 -14.06
C VAL A 214 -9.13 12.26 -13.24
N LEU A 215 -8.57 11.38 -12.40
CA LEU A 215 -7.37 11.64 -11.61
C LEU A 215 -6.07 11.45 -12.41
N ASN A 216 -6.16 11.02 -13.67
CA ASN A 216 -5.02 10.85 -14.55
C ASN A 216 -5.11 11.75 -15.79
N PRO A 217 -4.86 13.07 -15.63
CA PRO A 217 -4.99 14.04 -16.72
C PRO A 217 -4.00 13.78 -17.87
N VAL A 218 -2.84 13.17 -17.61
CA VAL A 218 -1.86 12.83 -18.65
C VAL A 218 -2.42 11.77 -19.60
N LEU A 219 -3.04 10.71 -19.07
CA LEU A 219 -3.68 9.68 -19.90
C LEU A 219 -4.85 10.26 -20.69
N LEU A 220 -5.71 11.06 -20.06
CA LEU A 220 -6.84 11.68 -20.75
C LEU A 220 -6.39 12.61 -21.88
N ALA A 221 -5.40 13.46 -21.63
CA ALA A 221 -4.86 14.37 -22.63
C ALA A 221 -4.16 13.61 -23.77
N LEU A 222 -3.45 12.50 -23.47
CA LEU A 222 -2.87 11.64 -24.49
C LEU A 222 -3.96 11.00 -25.36
N LEU A 223 -5.01 10.45 -24.77
CA LEU A 223 -6.12 9.85 -25.52
C LEU A 223 -6.83 10.90 -26.41
N ALA A 224 -7.03 12.12 -25.90
CA ALA A 224 -7.58 13.22 -26.68
C ALA A 224 -6.67 13.60 -27.86
N THR A 225 -5.36 13.66 -27.66
CA THR A 225 -4.38 13.96 -28.72
C THR A 225 -4.34 12.85 -29.77
N LEU A 226 -4.45 11.58 -29.37
CA LEU A 226 -4.47 10.45 -30.31
C LEU A 226 -5.80 10.41 -31.12
N ALA A 227 -6.92 10.80 -30.51
CA ALA A 227 -8.21 10.84 -31.18
C ALA A 227 -8.32 12.02 -32.17
N ASP A 228 -7.67 13.11 -31.87
CA ASP A 228 -7.76 14.35 -32.61
C ASP A 228 -6.44 15.14 -32.51
N PRO A 229 -5.47 14.86 -33.38
CA PRO A 229 -4.11 15.43 -33.33
C PRO A 229 -4.08 16.88 -33.85
N ARG A 230 -4.45 17.82 -32.97
CA ARG A 230 -4.38 19.27 -33.24
C ARG A 230 -3.37 19.96 -32.33
N PRO A 231 -2.91 21.17 -32.70
CA PRO A 231 -2.04 21.94 -31.80
C PRO A 231 -2.62 22.15 -30.41
N ALA A 232 -3.96 22.32 -30.30
CA ALA A 232 -4.65 22.51 -29.02
C ALA A 232 -4.59 21.26 -28.13
N THR A 233 -4.81 20.05 -28.67
CA THR A 233 -4.73 18.80 -27.89
C THR A 233 -3.30 18.49 -27.49
N LEU A 234 -2.32 18.75 -28.35
CA LEU A 234 -0.91 18.64 -28.00
C LEU A 234 -0.53 19.63 -26.88
N ALA A 235 -0.97 20.88 -26.98
CA ALA A 235 -0.74 21.87 -25.94
C ALA A 235 -1.37 21.43 -24.59
N ALA A 236 -2.58 20.86 -24.63
CA ALA A 236 -3.24 20.30 -23.45
C ALA A 236 -2.43 19.13 -22.83
N LEU A 237 -1.87 18.24 -23.65
CA LEU A 237 -1.01 17.15 -23.19
C LEU A 237 0.25 17.69 -22.51
N LEU A 238 0.92 18.65 -23.13
CA LEU A 238 2.12 19.28 -22.55
C LEU A 238 1.80 19.99 -21.23
N ALA A 239 0.68 20.71 -21.18
CA ALA A 239 0.21 21.38 -19.96
C ALA A 239 -0.14 20.36 -18.87
N ALA A 240 -0.81 19.25 -19.18
CA ALA A 240 -1.11 18.19 -18.23
C ALA A 240 0.17 17.55 -17.67
N CYS A 241 1.16 17.27 -18.54
CA CYS A 241 2.47 16.76 -18.09
C CYS A 241 3.17 17.76 -17.16
N ALA A 242 3.25 19.03 -17.53
CA ALA A 242 3.88 20.08 -16.73
C ALA A 242 3.18 20.27 -15.37
N CYS A 243 1.85 20.30 -15.36
CA CYS A 243 1.06 20.42 -14.14
C CYS A 243 1.30 19.22 -13.21
N ARG A 244 1.26 17.99 -13.75
CA ARG A 244 1.53 16.78 -12.95
C ARG A 244 2.95 16.76 -12.39
N MET A 245 3.94 17.14 -13.18
CA MET A 245 5.33 17.26 -12.70
C MET A 245 5.44 18.25 -11.56
N ALA A 246 4.80 19.41 -11.67
CA ALA A 246 4.80 20.45 -10.63
C ALA A 246 4.10 19.95 -9.35
N VAL A 247 2.93 19.33 -9.46
CA VAL A 247 2.18 18.79 -8.33
C VAL A 247 2.96 17.67 -7.62
N ASP A 248 3.51 16.71 -8.36
CA ASP A 248 4.30 15.63 -7.78
C ASP A 248 5.58 16.16 -7.10
N ALA A 249 6.21 17.20 -7.68
CA ALA A 249 7.37 17.84 -7.08
C ALA A 249 7.01 18.57 -5.77
N ALA A 250 5.89 19.28 -5.74
CA ALA A 250 5.40 19.94 -4.52
C ALA A 250 5.08 18.92 -3.43
N CYS A 251 4.32 17.87 -3.74
CA CYS A 251 4.03 16.80 -2.78
C CYS A 251 5.30 16.13 -2.24
N ALA A 252 6.26 15.87 -3.11
CA ALA A 252 7.51 15.25 -2.69
C ALA A 252 8.37 16.19 -1.81
N ALA A 253 8.32 17.50 -2.02
CA ALA A 253 9.01 18.49 -1.18
C ALA A 253 8.47 18.50 0.25
N GLU A 254 7.15 18.31 0.43
CA GLU A 254 6.50 18.18 1.74
C GLU A 254 6.83 16.86 2.43
N LEU A 255 6.97 15.77 1.66
CA LEU A 255 7.09 14.43 2.22
C LEU A 255 8.53 14.01 2.53
N ARG A 256 9.51 14.58 1.83
CA ARG A 256 10.93 14.23 2.06
C ARG A 256 11.89 15.42 1.88
N PRO A 257 12.95 15.50 2.68
CA PRO A 257 14.00 16.51 2.49
C PRO A 257 14.62 16.41 1.10
N GLY A 258 14.75 17.57 0.42
CA GLY A 258 15.33 17.67 -0.92
C GLY A 258 14.38 17.34 -2.09
N GLY A 259 13.12 16.97 -1.83
CA GLY A 259 12.10 16.79 -2.85
C GLY A 259 12.47 15.82 -3.99
N LEU A 260 12.11 16.17 -5.23
CA LEU A 260 12.49 15.44 -6.44
C LEU A 260 13.68 16.09 -7.14
N ARG A 261 14.56 15.26 -7.70
CA ARG A 261 15.57 15.74 -8.65
C ARG A 261 14.91 15.99 -10.02
N PRO A 262 15.42 16.94 -10.86
CA PRO A 262 14.81 17.26 -12.16
C PRO A 262 14.57 16.03 -13.06
N HIS A 263 15.55 15.13 -13.16
CA HIS A 263 15.40 13.88 -13.93
C HIS A 263 14.34 12.93 -13.38
N GLN A 264 14.05 12.95 -12.08
CA GLN A 264 12.95 12.17 -11.50
C GLN A 264 11.60 12.82 -11.84
N ALA A 265 11.50 14.15 -11.75
CA ALA A 265 10.29 14.87 -12.14
C ALA A 265 9.93 14.61 -13.61
N ALA A 266 10.91 14.56 -14.51
CA ALA A 266 10.69 14.24 -15.93
C ALA A 266 10.09 12.83 -16.17
N LEU A 267 10.16 11.93 -15.19
CA LEU A 267 9.56 10.58 -15.27
C LEU A 267 8.09 10.54 -14.82
N VAL A 268 7.53 11.63 -14.31
CA VAL A 268 6.14 11.68 -13.83
C VAL A 268 5.13 11.31 -14.93
N PRO A 269 5.22 11.83 -16.17
CA PRO A 269 4.30 11.42 -17.23
C PRO A 269 4.38 9.90 -17.53
N LEU A 270 5.57 9.33 -17.58
CA LEU A 270 5.75 7.88 -17.75
C LEU A 270 5.07 7.09 -16.63
N LYS A 271 5.25 7.52 -15.37
CA LYS A 271 4.56 6.92 -14.22
C LYS A 271 3.05 6.95 -14.40
N ASP A 272 2.47 8.10 -14.78
CA ASP A 272 1.02 8.26 -14.94
C ASP A 272 0.47 7.37 -16.08
N LEU A 273 1.20 7.22 -17.18
CA LEU A 273 0.81 6.31 -18.25
C LEU A 273 0.83 4.84 -17.83
N VAL A 274 1.86 4.40 -17.11
CA VAL A 274 1.92 3.01 -16.60
C VAL A 274 0.82 2.75 -15.58
N VAL A 275 0.55 3.70 -14.69
CA VAL A 275 -0.56 3.59 -13.73
C VAL A 275 -1.91 3.62 -14.44
N GLY A 276 -2.06 4.41 -15.50
CA GLY A 276 -3.24 4.42 -16.37
C GLY A 276 -3.46 3.06 -17.06
N ALA A 277 -2.41 2.44 -17.58
CA ALA A 277 -2.48 1.08 -18.13
C ALA A 277 -2.85 0.04 -17.05
N ALA A 278 -2.30 0.18 -15.84
CA ALA A 278 -2.66 -0.64 -14.70
C ALA A 278 -4.14 -0.45 -14.28
N TRP A 279 -4.66 0.77 -14.36
CA TRP A 279 -6.07 1.07 -14.11
C TRP A 279 -6.98 0.37 -15.12
N LEU A 280 -6.66 0.42 -16.42
CA LEU A 280 -7.38 -0.35 -17.47
C LEU A 280 -7.36 -1.85 -17.19
N TRP A 281 -6.19 -2.39 -16.80
CA TRP A 281 -6.06 -3.78 -16.41
C TRP A 281 -7.03 -4.15 -15.27
N GLY A 282 -7.11 -3.30 -14.26
CA GLY A 282 -8.00 -3.49 -13.12
C GLY A 282 -9.49 -3.49 -13.47
N LEU A 283 -9.91 -2.81 -14.56
CA LEU A 283 -11.31 -2.82 -15.01
C LEU A 283 -11.78 -4.20 -15.49
N VAL A 284 -10.87 -5.00 -16.09
CA VAL A 284 -11.23 -6.25 -16.77
C VAL A 284 -10.79 -7.50 -16.01
N ARG A 285 -9.71 -7.45 -15.22
CA ARG A 285 -9.14 -8.63 -14.54
C ARG A 285 -9.63 -8.77 -13.11
N ARG A 286 -9.72 -10.02 -12.63
CA ARG A 286 -10.01 -10.37 -11.22
C ARG A 286 -8.90 -11.16 -10.57
N ASP A 287 -7.92 -11.61 -11.35
CA ASP A 287 -6.79 -12.38 -10.86
C ASP A 287 -5.60 -11.50 -10.56
N VAL A 288 -4.88 -11.85 -9.53
CA VAL A 288 -3.65 -11.19 -9.11
C VAL A 288 -2.55 -12.21 -8.87
N ALA A 289 -1.32 -11.89 -9.30
CA ALA A 289 -0.14 -12.66 -8.95
C ALA A 289 0.46 -12.08 -7.65
N TRP A 290 0.57 -12.91 -6.60
CA TRP A 290 1.14 -12.48 -5.33
C TRP A 290 1.94 -13.59 -4.66
N ARG A 291 3.22 -13.29 -4.35
CA ARG A 291 4.17 -14.24 -3.70
C ARG A 291 4.23 -15.61 -4.40
N GLY A 292 4.20 -15.62 -5.73
CA GLY A 292 4.26 -16.83 -6.55
C GLY A 292 2.92 -17.54 -6.76
N ASN A 293 1.83 -17.10 -6.11
CA ASN A 293 0.50 -17.66 -6.29
C ASN A 293 -0.36 -16.77 -7.20
N ARG A 294 -1.23 -17.38 -7.99
CA ARG A 294 -2.30 -16.70 -8.72
C ARG A 294 -3.59 -16.84 -7.92
N LEU A 295 -4.14 -15.71 -7.51
CA LEU A 295 -5.30 -15.64 -6.63
C LEU A 295 -6.45 -14.93 -7.36
N LEU A 296 -7.66 -15.44 -7.22
CA LEU A 296 -8.88 -14.74 -7.62
C LEU A 296 -9.34 -13.87 -6.47
N VAL A 297 -9.75 -12.64 -6.78
CA VAL A 297 -10.15 -11.64 -5.80
C VAL A 297 -11.58 -11.24 -6.04
N GLY A 298 -12.44 -11.49 -5.07
CA GLY A 298 -13.83 -11.09 -5.03
C GLY A 298 -14.08 -9.74 -4.37
N PRO A 299 -15.37 -9.37 -4.23
CA PRO A 299 -15.78 -8.13 -3.57
C PRO A 299 -15.18 -7.97 -2.17
N GLY A 300 -14.84 -6.74 -1.79
CA GLY A 300 -14.18 -6.47 -0.51
C GLY A 300 -12.75 -7.01 -0.41
N THR A 301 -12.15 -7.36 -1.56
CA THR A 301 -10.80 -7.94 -1.72
C THR A 301 -10.60 -9.30 -1.05
N VAL A 302 -11.69 -10.05 -0.85
CA VAL A 302 -11.65 -11.41 -0.32
C VAL A 302 -11.04 -12.34 -1.37
N VAL A 303 -10.15 -13.23 -0.94
CA VAL A 303 -9.57 -14.27 -1.83
C VAL A 303 -10.60 -15.35 -2.04
N GLU A 304 -10.93 -15.60 -3.29
CA GLU A 304 -11.77 -16.73 -3.70
C GLU A 304 -10.87 -17.96 -3.89
N ARG A 305 -11.24 -19.09 -3.26
CA ARG A 305 -10.56 -20.36 -3.53
C ARG A 305 -10.90 -20.80 -4.94
N PRO A 306 -9.92 -21.22 -5.76
CA PRO A 306 -10.25 -21.86 -7.04
C PRO A 306 -11.20 -23.03 -6.78
N GLY A 307 -12.35 -23.03 -7.45
CA GLY A 307 -13.27 -24.17 -7.38
C GLY A 307 -12.54 -25.42 -7.88
N ARG A 308 -12.83 -26.59 -7.32
CA ARG A 308 -12.23 -27.89 -7.69
C ARG A 308 -12.33 -28.24 -9.20
N GLY A 309 -13.04 -27.44 -10.01
CA GLY A 309 -13.21 -27.64 -11.45
C GLY A 309 -12.21 -26.89 -12.34
N GLU A 310 -11.43 -25.91 -11.81
CA GLU A 310 -10.49 -25.09 -12.62
C GLU A 310 -9.03 -25.56 -12.55
N GLU A 311 -8.69 -26.51 -11.69
CA GLU A 311 -7.33 -27.11 -11.62
C GLU A 311 -6.98 -27.93 -12.88
N SER A 312 -7.97 -28.33 -13.70
CA SER A 312 -7.72 -29.14 -14.90
C SER A 312 -7.35 -28.36 -16.17
N LEU A 313 -7.41 -27.04 -16.16
CA LEU A 313 -7.09 -26.19 -17.32
C LEU A 313 -5.71 -25.52 -17.27
N GLY A 314 -4.94 -25.73 -16.21
CA GLY A 314 -3.64 -25.05 -15.96
C GLY A 314 -2.38 -25.86 -16.32
N VAL A 315 -2.48 -27.13 -16.72
CA VAL A 315 -1.33 -28.05 -16.97
C VAL A 315 -1.03 -28.32 -18.45
N ALA A 316 -1.68 -27.66 -19.36
CA ALA A 316 -1.35 -27.81 -20.79
C ALA A 316 -0.98 -26.46 -21.40
N ARG A 317 0.26 -26.01 -21.18
CA ARG A 317 1.10 -25.20 -22.12
C ARG A 317 2.39 -24.79 -21.40
N ALA A 318 3.39 -25.66 -21.51
CA ALA A 318 4.80 -25.32 -21.30
C ALA A 318 5.30 -24.48 -22.47
#